data_72172b12a9a839c880ba0435a0995692
#
_entry.id   72172b12a9a839c880ba0435a0995692
#
_cell.length_a   1.000
_cell.length_b   1.000
_cell.length_c   1.000
_cell.angle_alpha   90.00
_cell.angle_beta   90.00
_cell.angle_gamma   90.00
#
_symmetry.space_group_name_H-M   'P 1'
#
loop_
_entity.id
_entity.type
_entity.pdbx_description
1 polymer ?
#
loop_
_entity_poly.entity_id
_entity_poly.type
_entity_poly.pdbx_seq_one_letter_code
_entity_poly.pdbx_strand_id
1 'polypeptide(L)'
;PGLLKLWLDKVFLHGFSHGSHGKLGGKKVLFSFTTGAPKAVYATDGAFRHPVEDYLPQFETTARLCNLDYLPPVWINGVSYTDRGDEAKINAQKEAARAHATRVVEAIRKATA
;
A
#
# COMPACT_ATOMS: atom_id res chain seq x y z
N PRO A 1 0.77 -1.97 8.77
CA PRO A 1 1.60 -1.64 9.94
C PRO A 1 0.84 -0.80 10.96
N GLY A 2 1.11 -1.04 12.27
CA GLY A 2 0.38 -0.37 13.35
C GLY A 2 0.53 1.15 13.33
N LEU A 3 1.71 1.65 12.97
CA LEU A 3 1.97 3.08 12.89
C LEU A 3 1.09 3.79 11.83
N LEU A 4 0.90 3.18 10.66
CA LEU A 4 0.01 3.71 9.64
C LEU A 4 -1.44 3.75 10.13
N LYS A 5 -1.91 2.68 10.78
CA LYS A 5 -3.28 2.61 11.31
C LYS A 5 -3.50 3.62 12.44
N LEU A 6 -2.53 3.77 13.33
CA LEU A 6 -2.57 4.78 14.38
C LEU A 6 -2.61 6.21 13.79
N TRP A 7 -1.85 6.47 12.72
CA TRP A 7 -1.89 7.75 12.02
C TRP A 7 -3.27 7.99 11.40
N LEU A 8 -3.85 6.98 10.73
CA LEU A 8 -5.21 7.08 10.19
C LEU A 8 -6.22 7.38 11.30
N ASP A 9 -6.16 6.67 12.42
CA ASP A 9 -7.09 6.87 13.54
C ASP A 9 -6.97 8.26 14.17
N LYS A 10 -5.78 8.85 14.19
CA LYS A 10 -5.55 10.17 14.78
C LYS A 10 -5.78 11.35 13.84
N VAL A 11 -5.64 11.13 12.54
CA VAL A 11 -5.68 12.20 11.53
C VAL A 11 -7.00 12.19 10.75
N PHE A 12 -7.53 11.00 10.46
CA PHE A 12 -8.77 10.86 9.68
C PHE A 12 -10.01 10.96 10.57
N LEU A 13 -10.16 12.11 11.21
CA LEU A 13 -11.23 12.36 12.15
C LEU A 13 -12.52 12.84 11.44
N HIS A 14 -13.66 12.54 12.07
CA HIS A 14 -14.95 13.06 11.64
C HIS A 14 -14.94 14.60 11.59
N GLY A 15 -15.54 15.15 10.56
CA GLY A 15 -15.56 16.60 10.31
C GLY A 15 -14.34 17.13 9.57
N PHE A 16 -13.22 16.38 9.54
CA PHE A 16 -12.05 16.71 8.72
C PHE A 16 -11.95 15.81 7.49
N SER A 17 -11.81 14.50 7.70
CA SER A 17 -11.62 13.54 6.60
C SER A 17 -12.93 13.05 6.00
N HIS A 18 -13.98 12.98 6.79
CA HIS A 18 -15.29 12.46 6.39
C HIS A 18 -16.45 13.14 7.14
N GLY A 19 -17.68 12.77 6.80
CA GLY A 19 -18.88 13.42 7.30
C GLY A 19 -19.34 14.58 6.39
N SER A 20 -20.40 15.28 6.77
CA SER A 20 -21.00 16.35 5.96
C SER A 20 -20.08 17.53 5.66
N HIS A 21 -19.03 17.70 6.46
CA HIS A 21 -18.03 18.76 6.32
C HIS A 21 -16.63 18.22 5.99
N GLY A 22 -16.53 16.97 5.55
CA GLY A 22 -15.25 16.37 5.15
C GLY A 22 -14.53 17.18 4.07
N LYS A 23 -13.20 17.34 4.20
CA LYS A 23 -12.38 18.25 3.38
C LYS A 23 -11.47 17.52 2.39
N LEU A 24 -11.50 16.20 2.37
CA LEU A 24 -10.60 15.39 1.52
C LEU A 24 -11.19 15.04 0.15
N GLY A 25 -12.45 15.35 -0.09
CA GLY A 25 -13.14 14.99 -1.33
C GLY A 25 -12.41 15.44 -2.59
N GLY A 26 -12.32 14.56 -3.57
CA GLY A 26 -11.63 14.78 -4.85
C GLY A 26 -10.11 14.70 -4.80
N LYS A 27 -9.50 14.49 -3.62
CA LYS A 27 -8.07 14.21 -3.54
C LYS A 27 -7.80 12.75 -3.88
N LYS A 28 -6.65 12.50 -4.50
CA LYS A 28 -6.22 11.15 -4.87
C LYS A 28 -5.43 10.52 -3.73
N VAL A 29 -5.64 9.23 -3.51
CA VAL A 29 -4.84 8.43 -2.56
C VAL A 29 -4.27 7.20 -3.28
N LEU A 30 -2.98 6.98 -3.10
CA LEU A 30 -2.25 5.81 -3.55
C LEU A 30 -1.58 5.14 -2.35
N PHE A 31 -1.89 3.88 -2.12
CA PHE A 31 -1.18 3.08 -1.13
C PHE A 31 -0.01 2.34 -1.80
N SER A 32 1.17 2.54 -1.24
CA SER A 32 2.40 1.90 -1.68
C SER A 32 3.05 1.20 -0.49
N PHE A 33 3.37 -0.08 -0.63
CA PHE A 33 3.91 -0.85 0.48
C PHE A 33 4.73 -2.06 0.01
N THR A 34 5.41 -2.68 0.96
CA THR A 34 6.14 -3.93 0.76
C THR A 34 5.60 -5.00 1.71
N THR A 35 5.73 -6.26 1.34
CA THR A 35 5.49 -7.39 2.25
C THR A 35 6.79 -8.13 2.50
N GLY A 36 6.99 -8.61 3.74
CA GLY A 36 8.17 -9.44 4.09
C GLY A 36 8.10 -10.84 3.48
N ALA A 37 6.90 -11.43 3.46
CA ALA A 37 6.72 -12.75 2.88
C ALA A 37 6.72 -12.72 1.34
N PRO A 38 7.26 -13.75 0.68
CA PRO A 38 7.23 -13.88 -0.77
C PRO A 38 5.80 -14.08 -1.30
N LYS A 39 5.61 -13.79 -2.58
CA LYS A 39 4.29 -13.86 -3.24
C LYS A 39 3.59 -15.22 -3.06
N ALA A 40 4.35 -16.32 -3.10
CA ALA A 40 3.79 -17.67 -2.95
C ALA A 40 3.10 -17.89 -1.60
N VAL A 41 3.51 -17.18 -0.53
CA VAL A 41 2.87 -17.28 0.78
C VAL A 41 1.44 -16.71 0.76
N TYR A 42 1.21 -15.71 -0.09
CA TYR A 42 -0.09 -15.05 -0.29
C TYR A 42 -0.97 -15.72 -1.35
N ALA A 43 -0.51 -16.79 -2.01
CA ALA A 43 -1.36 -17.52 -2.93
C ALA A 43 -2.53 -18.21 -2.18
N THR A 44 -3.63 -18.51 -2.88
CA THR A 44 -4.80 -19.18 -2.29
C THR A 44 -4.48 -20.57 -1.75
N ASP A 45 -3.45 -21.23 -2.30
CA ASP A 45 -2.86 -22.48 -1.84
C ASP A 45 -1.60 -22.28 -0.99
N GLY A 46 -1.17 -21.03 -0.76
CA GLY A 46 -0.04 -20.67 0.07
C GLY A 46 -0.35 -20.70 1.58
N ALA A 47 0.67 -20.45 2.41
CA ALA A 47 0.53 -20.53 3.86
C ALA A 47 -0.54 -19.59 4.45
N PHE A 48 -0.71 -18.41 3.88
CA PHE A 48 -1.71 -17.44 4.34
C PHE A 48 -3.08 -17.63 3.69
N ARG A 49 -3.16 -18.37 2.59
CA ARG A 49 -4.41 -18.70 1.87
C ARG A 49 -5.22 -17.48 1.40
N HIS A 50 -4.63 -16.31 1.43
CA HIS A 50 -5.24 -15.05 1.02
C HIS A 50 -4.27 -14.28 0.15
N PRO A 51 -4.64 -13.90 -1.06
CA PRO A 51 -3.84 -12.98 -1.88
C PRO A 51 -3.71 -11.62 -1.19
N VAL A 52 -2.70 -10.84 -1.56
CA VAL A 52 -2.48 -9.51 -0.98
C VAL A 52 -3.71 -8.62 -1.15
N GLU A 53 -4.43 -8.79 -2.23
CA GLU A 53 -5.64 -8.06 -2.58
C GLU A 53 -6.74 -8.19 -1.51
N ASP A 54 -6.81 -9.32 -0.81
CA ASP A 54 -7.80 -9.55 0.27
C ASP A 54 -7.56 -8.66 1.50
N TYR A 55 -6.37 -8.09 1.63
CA TYR A 55 -6.01 -7.18 2.73
C TYR A 55 -6.24 -5.69 2.41
N LEU A 56 -6.65 -5.37 1.18
CA LEU A 56 -6.78 -4.00 0.69
C LEU A 56 -8.18 -3.37 0.88
N PRO A 57 -9.29 -4.11 1.01
CA PRO A 57 -10.63 -3.51 1.10
C PRO A 57 -10.78 -2.45 2.18
N GLN A 58 -10.08 -2.59 3.31
CA GLN A 58 -10.09 -1.60 4.39
C GLN A 58 -9.60 -0.21 3.93
N PHE A 59 -8.60 -0.16 3.06
CA PHE A 59 -8.05 1.10 2.53
C PHE A 59 -8.98 1.71 1.48
N GLU A 60 -9.53 0.88 0.61
CA GLU A 60 -10.53 1.30 -0.36
C GLU A 60 -11.77 1.86 0.34
N THR A 61 -12.28 1.17 1.36
CA THR A 61 -13.43 1.61 2.14
C THR A 61 -13.15 2.93 2.86
N THR A 62 -11.96 3.09 3.43
CA THR A 62 -11.52 4.35 4.04
C THR A 62 -11.49 5.49 3.02
N ALA A 63 -10.96 5.23 1.83
CA ALA A 63 -10.96 6.21 0.75
C ALA A 63 -12.37 6.62 0.33
N ARG A 64 -13.27 5.64 0.16
CA ARG A 64 -14.69 5.91 -0.15
C ARG A 64 -15.38 6.72 0.92
N LEU A 65 -15.17 6.40 2.20
CA LEU A 65 -15.73 7.15 3.33
C LEU A 65 -15.30 8.63 3.29
N CYS A 66 -14.08 8.89 2.87
CA CYS A 66 -13.49 10.24 2.81
C CYS A 66 -13.70 10.93 1.45
N ASN A 67 -14.43 10.33 0.53
CA ASN A 67 -14.61 10.79 -0.86
C ASN A 67 -13.27 11.02 -1.61
N LEU A 68 -12.28 10.20 -1.29
CA LEU A 68 -10.99 10.19 -1.99
C LEU A 68 -11.07 9.36 -3.27
N ASP A 69 -10.37 9.78 -4.31
CA ASP A 69 -10.11 8.97 -5.49
C ASP A 69 -9.08 7.89 -5.13
N TYR A 70 -9.53 6.66 -4.99
CA TYR A 70 -8.65 5.52 -4.69
C TYR A 70 -7.95 5.04 -5.95
N LEU A 71 -6.64 5.23 -5.99
CA LEU A 71 -5.81 4.73 -7.07
C LEU A 71 -5.42 3.27 -6.81
N PRO A 72 -5.23 2.45 -7.86
CA PRO A 72 -4.75 1.09 -7.70
C PRO A 72 -3.46 1.06 -6.87
N PRO A 73 -3.41 0.30 -5.77
CA PRO A 73 -2.24 0.24 -4.92
C PRO A 73 -1.05 -0.41 -5.63
N VAL A 74 0.16 -0.04 -5.23
CA VAL A 74 1.39 -0.58 -5.79
C VAL A 74 2.20 -1.25 -4.68
N TRP A 75 2.53 -2.53 -4.84
CA TRP A 75 3.33 -3.24 -3.84
C TRP A 75 4.33 -4.20 -4.46
N ILE A 76 5.28 -4.63 -3.64
CA ILE A 76 6.18 -5.76 -3.93
C ILE A 76 6.20 -6.72 -2.74
N ASN A 77 6.45 -8.00 -3.05
CA ASN A 77 6.54 -9.06 -2.06
C ASN A 77 8.00 -9.47 -1.83
N GLY A 78 8.27 -10.10 -0.69
CA GLY A 78 9.55 -10.74 -0.42
C GLY A 78 10.67 -9.77 -0.01
N VAL A 79 10.33 -8.61 0.54
CA VAL A 79 11.30 -7.69 1.12
C VAL A 79 11.55 -8.09 2.57
N SER A 80 12.40 -9.09 2.77
CA SER A 80 12.63 -9.70 4.07
C SER A 80 13.86 -9.14 4.77
N TYR A 81 13.72 -8.84 6.05
CA TYR A 81 14.86 -8.47 6.91
C TYR A 81 15.82 -9.64 7.17
N THR A 82 15.39 -10.88 6.96
CA THR A 82 16.21 -12.07 7.14
C THR A 82 17.32 -12.19 6.09
N ASP A 83 17.20 -11.45 4.99
CA ASP A 83 18.18 -11.47 3.90
C ASP A 83 19.39 -10.55 4.12
N ARG A 84 19.46 -9.87 5.27
CA ARG A 84 20.50 -8.87 5.57
C ARG A 84 21.95 -9.37 5.53
N GLY A 85 22.16 -10.68 5.66
CA GLY A 85 23.47 -11.32 5.57
C GLY A 85 23.86 -11.82 4.17
N ASP A 86 22.97 -11.70 3.18
CA ASP A 86 23.16 -12.20 1.82
C ASP A 86 23.20 -11.03 0.82
N GLU A 87 24.41 -10.75 0.32
CA GLU A 87 24.62 -9.61 -0.58
C GLU A 87 23.82 -9.74 -1.89
N ALA A 88 23.73 -10.96 -2.46
CA ALA A 88 22.98 -11.18 -3.68
C ALA A 88 21.49 -10.90 -3.48
N LYS A 89 20.92 -11.35 -2.37
CA LYS A 89 19.51 -11.07 -2.02
C LYS A 89 19.27 -9.59 -1.74
N ILE A 90 20.20 -8.93 -1.04
CA ILE A 90 20.11 -7.47 -0.82
C ILE A 90 20.11 -6.72 -2.15
N ASN A 91 20.98 -7.09 -3.09
CA ASN A 91 21.02 -6.46 -4.40
C ASN A 91 19.74 -6.71 -5.20
N ALA A 92 19.20 -7.91 -5.17
CA ALA A 92 17.90 -8.22 -5.78
C ALA A 92 16.76 -7.38 -5.17
N GLN A 93 16.74 -7.21 -3.85
CA GLN A 93 15.76 -6.34 -3.17
C GLN A 93 15.92 -4.86 -3.56
N LYS A 94 17.14 -4.37 -3.73
CA LYS A 94 17.40 -3.00 -4.21
C LYS A 94 16.84 -2.78 -5.61
N GLU A 95 17.07 -3.73 -6.53
CA GLU A 95 16.50 -3.66 -7.89
C GLU A 95 14.97 -3.73 -7.89
N ALA A 96 14.40 -4.61 -7.08
CA ALA A 96 12.94 -4.68 -6.92
C ALA A 96 12.37 -3.37 -6.34
N ALA A 97 13.07 -2.74 -5.40
CA ALA A 97 12.67 -1.46 -4.84
C ALA A 97 12.72 -0.33 -5.88
N ARG A 98 13.74 -0.29 -6.74
CA ARG A 98 13.81 0.68 -7.85
C ARG A 98 12.67 0.49 -8.85
N ALA A 99 12.39 -0.74 -9.25
CA ALA A 99 11.26 -1.05 -10.14
C ALA A 99 9.92 -0.69 -9.48
N HIS A 100 9.77 -0.91 -8.18
CA HIS A 100 8.61 -0.49 -7.41
C HIS A 100 8.45 1.03 -7.41
N ALA A 101 9.51 1.77 -7.12
CA ALA A 101 9.50 3.23 -7.15
C ALA A 101 9.11 3.77 -8.54
N THR A 102 9.61 3.18 -9.61
CA THR A 102 9.22 3.55 -10.98
C THR A 102 7.71 3.41 -11.19
N ARG A 103 7.12 2.28 -10.78
CA ARG A 103 5.66 2.06 -10.89
C ARG A 103 4.86 3.08 -10.07
N VAL A 104 5.34 3.44 -8.88
CA VAL A 104 4.68 4.47 -8.05
C VAL A 104 4.70 5.83 -8.75
N VAL A 105 5.86 6.23 -9.27
CA VAL A 105 6.01 7.49 -10.01
C VAL A 105 5.12 7.53 -11.25
N GLU A 106 5.07 6.44 -12.01
CA GLU A 106 4.19 6.31 -13.18
C GLU A 106 2.71 6.43 -12.81
N ALA A 107 2.29 5.76 -11.72
CA ALA A 107 0.91 5.85 -11.23
C ALA A 107 0.55 7.29 -10.83
N ILE A 108 1.46 8.00 -10.15
CA ILE A 108 1.27 9.41 -9.77
C ILE A 108 1.17 10.28 -11.03
N ARG A 109 2.11 10.15 -11.96
CA ARG A 109 2.11 10.93 -13.21
C ARG A 109 0.82 10.74 -14.02
N LYS A 110 0.37 9.49 -14.17
CA LYS A 110 -0.88 9.16 -14.85
C LYS A 110 -2.10 9.80 -14.16
N ALA A 111 -2.11 9.81 -12.84
CA ALA A 111 -3.22 10.34 -12.07
C ALA A 111 -3.26 11.88 -12.04
N THR A 112 -2.15 12.54 -12.30
CA THR A 112 -2.00 14.01 -12.27
C THR A 112 -1.87 14.65 -13.64
N ALA A 113 -1.89 13.86 -14.70
CA ALA A 113 -1.80 14.33 -16.08
C ALA A 113 -3.08 15.08 -16.53
#